data_fc67f836e02d51ddd9a9d8b9c6bfcadc
#
_entry.id   fc67f836e02d51ddd9a9d8b9c6bfcadc
#
_cell.length_a   1.000
_cell.length_b   1.000
_cell.length_c   1.000
_cell.angle_alpha   90.00
_cell.angle_beta   90.00
_cell.angle_gamma   90.00
#
_symmetry.space_group_name_H-M   'P 1'
#
loop_
_entity.id
_entity.type
_entity.pdbx_description
1 polymer ?
#
loop_
_entity_poly.entity_id
_entity_poly.type
_entity_poly.pdbx_seq_one_letter_code
_entity_poly.pdbx_strand_id
1 'polypeptide(L)'
;MVRTLPAMNIIGALRTDPGLARELNEDTVAWVTPQDKAIADSRGSLALVADGMGGHAAGEVASALAADVIRRLYYDLEGPVPKVLAAVFTAANRAILEYAAEHPECKGMGTTCTVLAFHDRQAWLGHIGDSRAYILRGGKLVQLSEDQTLVAKLVHDGTLTQEQADHSPMHNVILQALGTSQQIKPLIGAKGLPLEFGDVLILCSDGVSGLVPDAKIAEIAGRFAPQEACDALIEAALAAGGHDNASLGIFTVAEAAEPKSASEPTTRRIKIPIEAGSKPDAAGQPNSAADRIS
;
A
#
# COMPACT_ATOMS: atom_id res chain seq x y z
N MET A 1 16.07 -35.14 5.59
CA MET A 1 15.13 -34.51 4.65
C MET A 1 14.94 -33.08 5.09
N VAL A 2 15.47 -32.09 4.35
CA VAL A 2 15.19 -30.69 4.59
C VAL A 2 13.75 -30.47 4.10
N ARG A 3 12.79 -30.27 5.01
CA ARG A 3 11.42 -29.87 4.63
C ARG A 3 11.54 -28.46 4.04
N THR A 4 11.39 -28.33 2.73
CA THR A 4 11.21 -27.02 2.09
C THR A 4 9.95 -26.43 2.66
N LEU A 5 10.04 -25.25 3.29
CA LEU A 5 8.87 -24.54 3.76
C LEU A 5 8.02 -24.15 2.54
N PRO A 6 6.68 -24.27 2.61
CA PRO A 6 5.82 -23.87 1.50
C PRO A 6 6.03 -22.40 1.15
N ALA A 7 5.92 -22.05 -0.12
CA ALA A 7 6.08 -20.68 -0.57
C ALA A 7 4.97 -19.80 0.05
N MET A 8 5.35 -18.58 0.45
CA MET A 8 4.44 -17.61 1.08
C MET A 8 3.96 -16.61 0.05
N ASN A 9 2.69 -16.27 0.10
CA ASN A 9 2.08 -15.24 -0.71
C ASN A 9 1.39 -14.19 0.20
N ILE A 10 1.46 -12.92 -0.19
CA ILE A 10 0.73 -11.84 0.49
C ILE A 10 -0.45 -11.45 -0.41
N ILE A 11 -1.65 -11.61 0.11
CA ILE A 11 -2.89 -11.20 -0.55
C ILE A 11 -3.31 -9.90 0.11
N GLY A 12 -3.33 -8.80 -0.64
CA GLY A 12 -3.61 -7.47 -0.10
C GLY A 12 -4.73 -6.75 -0.81
N ALA A 13 -5.38 -5.85 -0.09
CA ALA A 13 -6.33 -4.89 -0.62
C ALA A 13 -6.12 -3.53 0.05
N LEU A 14 -6.50 -2.47 -0.66
CA LEU A 14 -6.45 -1.09 -0.20
C LEU A 14 -7.83 -0.45 -0.34
N ARG A 15 -8.13 0.48 0.56
CA ARG A 15 -9.29 1.35 0.44
C ARG A 15 -8.95 2.74 0.97
N THR A 16 -9.49 3.77 0.33
CA THR A 16 -9.44 5.16 0.77
C THR A 16 -10.79 5.82 0.53
N ASP A 17 -11.20 6.70 1.43
CA ASP A 17 -12.46 7.43 1.38
C ASP A 17 -12.26 8.84 1.94
N PRO A 18 -12.82 9.90 1.33
CA PRO A 18 -12.68 11.27 1.84
C PRO A 18 -13.37 11.51 3.18
N GLY A 19 -14.18 10.56 3.67
CA GLY A 19 -15.02 10.77 4.84
C GLY A 19 -16.26 11.60 4.54
N LEU A 20 -16.94 12.05 5.60
CA LEU A 20 -18.19 12.80 5.49
C LEU A 20 -18.03 14.32 5.69
N ALA A 21 -16.89 14.77 6.20
CA ALA A 21 -16.65 16.17 6.58
C ALA A 21 -15.59 16.89 5.73
N ARG A 22 -14.70 16.14 5.06
CA ARG A 22 -13.65 16.71 4.24
C ARG A 22 -14.09 16.81 2.79
N GLU A 23 -13.73 17.91 2.12
CA GLU A 23 -13.97 18.09 0.68
C GLU A 23 -12.92 17.39 -0.19
N LEU A 24 -11.70 17.30 0.32
CA LEU A 24 -10.55 16.66 -0.35
C LEU A 24 -10.10 15.43 0.43
N ASN A 25 -9.52 14.49 -0.28
CA ASN A 25 -8.83 13.36 0.32
C ASN A 25 -7.33 13.60 0.24
N GLU A 26 -6.71 13.92 1.38
CA GLU A 26 -5.29 14.19 1.51
C GLU A 26 -4.48 12.91 1.82
N ASP A 27 -5.16 11.77 2.01
CA ASP A 27 -4.52 10.47 2.22
C ASP A 27 -4.01 9.87 0.90
N THR A 28 -2.91 9.17 0.98
CA THR A 28 -2.39 8.33 -0.12
C THR A 28 -2.10 6.92 0.37
N VAL A 29 -2.60 5.93 -0.37
CA VAL A 29 -2.32 4.52 -0.13
C VAL A 29 -1.66 3.89 -1.34
N ALA A 30 -0.72 2.97 -1.12
CA ALA A 30 -0.10 2.22 -2.21
C ALA A 30 0.21 0.79 -1.81
N TRP A 31 0.04 -0.13 -2.75
CA TRP A 31 0.45 -1.52 -2.67
C TRP A 31 1.17 -1.90 -3.97
N VAL A 32 2.44 -2.25 -3.86
CA VAL A 32 3.30 -2.61 -5.00
C VAL A 32 3.74 -4.05 -4.87
N THR A 33 3.38 -4.86 -5.87
CA THR A 33 3.91 -6.22 -6.05
C THR A 33 4.64 -6.25 -7.39
N PRO A 34 5.98 -6.34 -7.39
CA PRO A 34 6.76 -6.35 -8.62
C PRO A 34 6.38 -7.53 -9.53
N GLN A 35 6.19 -7.26 -10.82
CA GLN A 35 5.95 -8.29 -11.82
C GLN A 35 7.25 -8.96 -12.27
N ASP A 36 8.36 -8.24 -12.21
CA ASP A 36 9.68 -8.79 -12.47
C ASP A 36 10.12 -9.70 -11.31
N LYS A 37 10.40 -10.96 -11.65
CA LYS A 37 10.76 -11.97 -10.65
C LYS A 37 12.06 -11.64 -9.91
N ALA A 38 13.05 -11.06 -10.56
CA ALA A 38 14.31 -10.71 -9.91
C ALA A 38 14.11 -9.59 -8.89
N ILE A 39 13.27 -8.61 -9.20
CA ILE A 39 12.88 -7.54 -8.27
C ILE A 39 12.05 -8.12 -7.12
N ALA A 40 11.06 -8.95 -7.41
CA ALA A 40 10.24 -9.62 -6.39
C ALA A 40 11.09 -10.47 -5.43
N ASP A 41 12.04 -11.24 -5.96
CA ASP A 41 12.94 -12.10 -5.17
C ASP A 41 13.92 -11.26 -4.32
N SER A 42 14.36 -10.08 -4.79
CA SER A 42 15.34 -9.24 -4.10
C SER A 42 14.75 -8.22 -3.12
N ARG A 43 13.51 -7.79 -3.33
CA ARG A 43 12.87 -6.70 -2.60
C ARG A 43 11.50 -7.05 -2.03
N GLY A 44 10.84 -8.06 -2.57
CA GLY A 44 9.48 -8.42 -2.20
C GLY A 44 8.48 -7.34 -2.59
N SER A 45 7.44 -7.15 -1.78
CA SER A 45 6.38 -6.18 -2.02
C SER A 45 6.36 -5.08 -0.94
N LEU A 46 5.73 -3.95 -1.26
CA LEU A 46 5.71 -2.75 -0.42
C LEU A 46 4.28 -2.22 -0.31
N ALA A 47 3.83 -1.99 0.92
CA ALA A 47 2.58 -1.28 1.20
C ALA A 47 2.85 0.00 1.99
N LEU A 48 2.06 1.04 1.77
CA LEU A 48 2.12 2.26 2.57
C LEU A 48 0.77 2.95 2.69
N VAL A 49 0.62 3.69 3.79
CA VAL A 49 -0.41 4.69 4.04
C VAL A 49 0.30 5.98 4.44
N ALA A 50 -0.10 7.10 3.85
CA ALA A 50 0.40 8.42 4.14
C ALA A 50 -0.80 9.36 4.29
N ASP A 51 -0.89 10.03 5.43
CA ASP A 51 -1.94 10.97 5.78
C ASP A 51 -1.38 12.39 5.64
N GLY A 52 -1.91 13.11 4.67
CA GLY A 52 -1.44 14.43 4.29
C GLY A 52 -2.00 15.53 5.17
N MET A 53 -1.15 16.46 5.56
CA MET A 53 -1.54 17.60 6.37
C MET A 53 -1.06 18.91 5.73
N GLY A 54 -1.92 19.93 5.78
CA GLY A 54 -1.59 21.27 5.27
C GLY A 54 -2.85 22.09 5.01
N GLY A 55 -2.67 23.38 4.72
CA GLY A 55 -3.77 24.23 4.27
C GLY A 55 -4.07 24.02 2.78
N HIS A 56 -5.34 24.03 2.38
CA HIS A 56 -5.78 23.81 1.00
C HIS A 56 -5.39 22.40 0.51
N ALA A 57 -5.02 22.20 -0.75
CA ALA A 57 -4.60 20.92 -1.31
C ALA A 57 -3.14 20.51 -1.00
N ALA A 58 -2.49 21.16 -0.03
CA ALA A 58 -1.07 20.94 0.23
C ALA A 58 -0.78 19.57 0.89
N GLY A 59 -1.71 19.05 1.69
CA GLY A 59 -1.60 17.71 2.28
C GLY A 59 -1.65 16.60 1.24
N GLU A 60 -2.55 16.69 0.25
CA GLU A 60 -2.62 15.77 -0.89
C GLU A 60 -1.29 15.71 -1.67
N VAL A 61 -0.68 16.88 -1.93
CA VAL A 61 0.62 16.94 -2.60
C VAL A 61 1.72 16.28 -1.76
N ALA A 62 1.74 16.52 -0.45
CA ALA A 62 2.75 15.96 0.43
C ALA A 62 2.66 14.43 0.53
N SER A 63 1.46 13.88 0.73
CA SER A 63 1.24 12.43 0.83
C SER A 63 1.54 11.71 -0.49
N ALA A 64 1.09 12.28 -1.62
CA ALA A 64 1.36 11.74 -2.95
C ALA A 64 2.86 11.75 -3.28
N LEU A 65 3.56 12.85 -2.98
CA LEU A 65 5.01 12.98 -3.21
C LEU A 65 5.81 12.00 -2.34
N ALA A 66 5.44 11.86 -1.06
CA ALA A 66 6.05 10.86 -0.17
C ALA A 66 5.89 9.45 -0.72
N ALA A 67 4.66 9.08 -1.10
CA ALA A 67 4.35 7.77 -1.65
C ALA A 67 5.12 7.47 -2.94
N ASP A 68 5.23 8.43 -3.86
CA ASP A 68 5.97 8.26 -5.12
C ASP A 68 7.47 8.06 -4.88
N VAL A 69 8.09 8.92 -4.07
CA VAL A 69 9.53 8.84 -3.75
C VAL A 69 9.86 7.52 -3.04
N ILE A 70 9.07 7.14 -2.02
CA ILE A 70 9.30 5.91 -1.26
C ILE A 70 9.14 4.70 -2.17
N ARG A 71 8.03 4.60 -2.92
CA ARG A 71 7.74 3.49 -3.82
C ARG A 71 8.83 3.30 -4.87
N ARG A 72 9.29 4.37 -5.50
CA ARG A 72 10.33 4.32 -6.53
C ARG A 72 11.68 3.94 -5.95
N LEU A 73 12.15 4.68 -4.95
CA LEU A 73 13.49 4.48 -4.42
C LEU A 73 13.66 3.18 -3.62
N TYR A 74 12.57 2.61 -3.07
CA TYR A 74 12.64 1.32 -2.39
C TYR A 74 13.14 0.20 -3.31
N TYR A 75 12.75 0.23 -4.58
CA TYR A 75 13.18 -0.76 -5.57
C TYR A 75 14.49 -0.40 -6.28
N ASP A 76 14.86 0.87 -6.33
CA ASP A 76 16.08 1.34 -6.98
C ASP A 76 17.33 1.21 -6.08
N LEU A 77 17.16 1.34 -4.75
CA LEU A 77 18.28 1.33 -3.82
C LEU A 77 18.70 -0.09 -3.44
N GLU A 78 20.02 -0.31 -3.38
CA GLU A 78 20.61 -1.56 -2.90
C GLU A 78 20.87 -1.54 -1.40
N GLY A 79 20.90 -2.72 -0.78
CA GLY A 79 21.26 -2.89 0.63
C GLY A 79 20.16 -3.56 1.47
N PRO A 80 20.40 -3.74 2.77
CA PRO A 80 19.43 -4.33 3.69
C PRO A 80 18.16 -3.47 3.82
N VAL A 81 16.99 -4.11 3.93
CA VAL A 81 15.69 -3.44 4.00
C VAL A 81 15.64 -2.28 5.01
N PRO A 82 16.15 -2.41 6.26
CA PRO A 82 16.12 -1.29 7.20
C PRO A 82 16.91 -0.06 6.74
N LYS A 83 18.04 -0.26 6.09
CA LYS A 83 18.85 0.85 5.56
C LYS A 83 18.16 1.53 4.38
N VAL A 84 17.54 0.73 3.52
CA VAL A 84 16.74 1.26 2.39
C VAL A 84 15.55 2.04 2.91
N LEU A 85 14.79 1.50 3.89
CA LEU A 85 13.67 2.24 4.50
C LEU A 85 14.13 3.58 5.10
N ALA A 86 15.22 3.61 5.86
CA ALA A 86 15.75 4.86 6.41
C ALA A 86 16.11 5.87 5.31
N ALA A 87 16.72 5.40 4.23
CA ALA A 87 17.11 6.24 3.09
C ALA A 87 15.90 6.81 2.34
N VAL A 88 14.86 6.01 2.08
CA VAL A 88 13.67 6.47 1.37
C VAL A 88 12.85 7.47 2.18
N PHE A 89 12.76 7.30 3.51
CA PHE A 89 12.13 8.30 4.38
C PHE A 89 12.87 9.63 4.36
N THR A 90 14.22 9.59 4.42
CA THR A 90 15.05 10.79 4.31
C THR A 90 14.88 11.48 2.95
N ALA A 91 14.83 10.69 1.87
CA ALA A 91 14.65 11.23 0.51
C ALA A 91 13.25 11.84 0.33
N ALA A 92 12.19 11.17 0.84
CA ALA A 92 10.83 11.69 0.79
C ALA A 92 10.70 13.00 1.57
N ASN A 93 11.26 13.07 2.79
CA ASN A 93 11.28 14.30 3.56
C ASN A 93 11.93 15.46 2.80
N ARG A 94 13.09 15.20 2.20
CA ARG A 94 13.79 16.21 1.41
C ARG A 94 12.97 16.67 0.21
N ALA A 95 12.36 15.74 -0.53
CA ALA A 95 11.55 16.07 -1.69
C ALA A 95 10.35 16.97 -1.34
N ILE A 96 9.68 16.70 -0.21
CA ILE A 96 8.57 17.53 0.27
C ILE A 96 9.05 18.93 0.65
N LEU A 97 10.18 19.04 1.37
CA LEU A 97 10.75 20.33 1.75
C LEU A 97 11.21 21.17 0.53
N GLU A 98 11.85 20.53 -0.45
CA GLU A 98 12.27 21.17 -1.71
C GLU A 98 11.05 21.65 -2.49
N TYR A 99 10.01 20.84 -2.63
CA TYR A 99 8.78 21.22 -3.32
C TYR A 99 8.09 22.41 -2.62
N ALA A 100 7.96 22.38 -1.29
CA ALA A 100 7.36 23.49 -0.53
C ALA A 100 8.16 24.79 -0.62
N ALA A 101 9.48 24.71 -0.84
CA ALA A 101 10.33 25.90 -1.04
C ALA A 101 10.13 26.54 -2.42
N GLU A 102 9.82 25.74 -3.44
CA GLU A 102 9.55 26.19 -4.81
C GLU A 102 8.08 26.62 -5.01
N HIS A 103 7.16 26.15 -4.15
CA HIS A 103 5.71 26.36 -4.23
C HIS A 103 5.19 27.01 -2.93
N PRO A 104 5.17 28.35 -2.84
CA PRO A 104 4.78 29.06 -1.61
C PRO A 104 3.37 28.73 -1.10
N GLU A 105 2.45 28.32 -1.99
CA GLU A 105 1.11 27.87 -1.66
C GLU A 105 1.08 26.55 -0.88
N CYS A 106 2.14 25.75 -1.02
CA CYS A 106 2.34 24.49 -0.30
C CYS A 106 3.18 24.64 0.98
N LYS A 107 3.44 25.88 1.41
CA LYS A 107 4.26 26.14 2.60
C LYS A 107 3.67 25.50 3.85
N GLY A 108 4.48 24.70 4.53
CA GLY A 108 4.10 24.02 5.76
C GLY A 108 3.35 22.71 5.54
N MET A 109 3.27 22.22 4.29
CA MET A 109 2.75 20.90 4.01
C MET A 109 3.61 19.81 4.66
N GLY A 110 2.97 18.72 5.00
CA GLY A 110 3.63 17.53 5.54
C GLY A 110 2.73 16.32 5.39
N THR A 111 3.26 15.18 5.79
CA THR A 111 2.48 13.94 5.79
C THR A 111 3.03 12.96 6.82
N THR A 112 2.16 12.16 7.43
CA THR A 112 2.56 10.92 8.06
C THR A 112 3.03 9.93 7.01
N CYS A 113 3.68 8.87 7.40
CA CYS A 113 3.90 7.74 6.50
C CYS A 113 4.17 6.46 7.28
N THR A 114 3.39 5.43 7.01
CA THR A 114 3.58 4.09 7.58
C THR A 114 3.72 3.08 6.46
N VAL A 115 4.84 2.36 6.46
CA VAL A 115 5.28 1.44 5.40
C VAL A 115 5.46 0.04 5.96
N LEU A 116 4.97 -0.97 5.25
CA LEU A 116 5.32 -2.37 5.43
C LEU A 116 6.00 -2.89 4.16
N ALA A 117 7.24 -3.35 4.29
CA ALA A 117 7.95 -4.09 3.26
C ALA A 117 7.91 -5.58 3.58
N PHE A 118 7.44 -6.40 2.64
CA PHE A 118 7.33 -7.85 2.79
C PHE A 118 8.43 -8.52 1.98
N HIS A 119 9.45 -9.02 2.68
CA HIS A 119 10.59 -9.66 2.05
C HIS A 119 11.12 -10.83 2.91
N ASP A 120 11.55 -11.92 2.30
CA ASP A 120 12.11 -13.11 2.97
C ASP A 120 11.25 -13.63 4.12
N ARG A 121 9.92 -13.74 3.91
CA ARG A 121 8.95 -14.20 4.92
C ARG A 121 8.93 -13.32 6.18
N GLN A 122 9.27 -12.05 6.04
CA GLN A 122 9.26 -11.05 7.11
C GLN A 122 8.52 -9.80 6.67
N ALA A 123 7.92 -9.11 7.63
CA ALA A 123 7.44 -7.75 7.45
C ALA A 123 8.42 -6.77 8.12
N TRP A 124 8.78 -5.72 7.42
CA TRP A 124 9.67 -4.67 7.89
C TRP A 124 8.89 -3.37 7.99
N LEU A 125 8.93 -2.73 9.16
CA LEU A 125 8.21 -1.49 9.42
C LEU A 125 9.12 -0.28 9.19
N GLY A 126 8.59 0.73 8.48
CA GLY A 126 9.05 2.11 8.50
C GLY A 126 7.87 3.01 8.87
N HIS A 127 8.06 3.95 9.81
CA HIS A 127 6.94 4.73 10.31
C HIS A 127 7.36 6.13 10.77
N ILE A 128 6.53 7.12 10.46
CA ILE A 128 6.57 8.49 11.00
C ILE A 128 5.14 9.04 11.06
N GLY A 129 4.76 9.63 12.19
CA GLY A 129 3.43 10.19 12.43
C GLY A 129 2.58 9.37 13.38
N ASP A 130 1.28 9.28 13.11
CA ASP A 130 0.26 8.60 13.92
C ASP A 130 -0.66 7.67 13.12
N SER A 131 -0.43 7.53 11.81
CA SER A 131 -0.99 6.42 11.05
C SER A 131 -0.45 5.10 11.60
N ARG A 132 -1.25 4.06 11.68
CA ARG A 132 -0.88 2.86 12.42
C ARG A 132 -0.62 1.64 11.54
N ALA A 133 0.28 0.78 12.03
CA ALA A 133 0.48 -0.58 11.56
C ALA A 133 0.14 -1.58 12.66
N TYR A 134 -0.61 -2.64 12.30
CA TYR A 134 -0.96 -3.72 13.22
C TYR A 134 -0.63 -5.09 12.62
N ILE A 135 -0.51 -6.08 13.48
CA ILE A 135 -0.61 -7.50 13.14
C ILE A 135 -1.75 -8.15 13.94
N LEU A 136 -2.59 -8.90 13.25
CA LEU A 136 -3.54 -9.83 13.85
C LEU A 136 -2.99 -11.25 13.69
N ARG A 137 -2.61 -11.86 14.80
CA ARG A 137 -2.08 -13.22 14.87
C ARG A 137 -2.80 -14.02 15.94
N GLY A 138 -3.33 -15.19 15.59
CA GLY A 138 -4.04 -16.04 16.54
C GLY A 138 -5.22 -15.35 17.24
N GLY A 139 -5.91 -14.45 16.55
CA GLY A 139 -7.05 -13.67 17.09
C GLY A 139 -6.64 -12.48 17.98
N LYS A 140 -5.33 -12.22 18.16
CA LYS A 140 -4.83 -11.09 18.94
C LYS A 140 -4.29 -10.00 18.02
N LEU A 141 -4.86 -8.78 18.13
CA LEU A 141 -4.35 -7.59 17.45
C LEU A 141 -3.22 -6.97 18.28
N VAL A 142 -2.13 -6.63 17.62
CA VAL A 142 -0.98 -5.96 18.22
C VAL A 142 -0.56 -4.80 17.32
N GLN A 143 -0.50 -3.60 17.86
CA GLN A 143 0.06 -2.43 17.18
C GLN A 143 1.57 -2.58 17.05
N LEU A 144 2.10 -2.36 15.86
CA LEU A 144 3.53 -2.46 15.51
C LEU A 144 4.22 -1.09 15.47
N SER A 145 3.47 -0.04 15.13
CA SER A 145 3.92 1.35 15.14
C SER A 145 3.75 1.98 16.53
N GLU A 146 4.43 3.09 16.77
CA GLU A 146 4.23 3.94 17.96
C GLU A 146 3.78 5.31 17.50
N ASP A 147 2.63 5.78 17.96
CA ASP A 147 2.11 7.09 17.58
C ASP A 147 3.06 8.20 18.02
N GLN A 148 3.50 9.03 17.09
CA GLN A 148 4.42 10.13 17.34
C GLN A 148 3.65 11.43 17.57
N THR A 149 2.68 11.39 18.53
CA THR A 149 1.87 12.53 18.96
C THR A 149 2.32 13.08 20.31
N LEU A 150 1.87 14.30 20.62
CA LEU A 150 2.13 14.91 21.93
C LEU A 150 1.53 14.08 23.06
N VAL A 151 0.31 13.60 22.89
CA VAL A 151 -0.37 12.81 23.93
C VAL A 151 0.30 11.46 24.13
N ALA A 152 0.71 10.77 23.09
CA ALA A 152 1.45 9.51 23.20
C ALA A 152 2.77 9.70 23.96
N LYS A 153 3.48 10.81 23.70
CA LYS A 153 4.68 11.17 24.45
C LYS A 153 4.38 11.42 25.92
N LEU A 154 3.31 12.16 26.25
CA LEU A 154 2.93 12.44 27.64
C LEU A 154 2.49 11.17 28.40
N VAL A 155 1.87 10.20 27.72
CA VAL A 155 1.56 8.88 28.28
C VAL A 155 2.86 8.10 28.53
N HIS A 156 3.77 8.07 27.57
CA HIS A 156 5.07 7.41 27.72
C HIS A 156 5.88 7.97 28.89
N ASP A 157 5.88 9.30 29.07
CA ASP A 157 6.57 10.00 30.16
C ASP A 157 5.83 9.88 31.53
N GLY A 158 4.67 9.20 31.55
CA GLY A 158 3.85 9.02 32.75
C GLY A 158 3.12 10.28 33.22
N THR A 159 3.03 11.32 32.36
CA THR A 159 2.36 12.59 32.67
C THR A 159 0.85 12.48 32.52
N LEU A 160 0.38 11.68 31.54
CA LEU A 160 -1.03 11.37 31.31
C LEU A 160 -1.26 9.86 31.39
N THR A 161 -2.47 9.48 31.81
CA THR A 161 -2.98 8.12 31.57
C THR A 161 -3.46 7.99 30.13
N GLN A 162 -3.60 6.76 29.62
CA GLN A 162 -4.18 6.53 28.28
C GLN A 162 -5.58 7.12 28.18
N GLU A 163 -6.43 6.94 29.19
CA GLU A 163 -7.78 7.51 29.22
C GLU A 163 -7.78 9.03 29.12
N GLN A 164 -6.82 9.71 29.79
CA GLN A 164 -6.68 11.17 29.69
C GLN A 164 -6.18 11.61 28.32
N ALA A 165 -5.31 10.82 27.69
CA ALA A 165 -4.83 11.09 26.35
C ALA A 165 -5.94 10.98 25.31
N ASP A 166 -6.77 9.93 25.37
CA ASP A 166 -7.88 9.67 24.46
C ASP A 166 -8.95 10.80 24.48
N HIS A 167 -9.09 11.51 25.58
CA HIS A 167 -10.01 12.64 25.74
C HIS A 167 -9.33 14.01 25.66
N SER A 168 -8.04 14.05 25.35
CA SER A 168 -7.29 15.31 25.28
C SER A 168 -7.63 16.11 24.00
N PRO A 169 -7.86 17.42 24.11
CA PRO A 169 -8.00 18.26 22.92
C PRO A 169 -6.73 18.36 22.07
N MET A 170 -5.60 17.83 22.58
CA MET A 170 -4.30 17.79 21.90
C MET A 170 -4.00 16.42 21.26
N HIS A 171 -4.98 15.53 21.17
CA HIS A 171 -4.76 14.17 20.64
C HIS A 171 -4.22 14.15 19.21
N ASN A 172 -4.60 15.14 18.36
CA ASN A 172 -4.14 15.28 16.98
C ASN A 172 -2.84 16.08 16.82
N VAL A 173 -2.10 16.41 17.91
CA VAL A 173 -0.85 17.16 17.79
C VAL A 173 0.29 16.21 17.44
N ILE A 174 0.63 16.14 16.17
CA ILE A 174 1.72 15.30 15.63
C ILE A 174 3.08 15.96 15.93
N LEU A 175 4.04 15.18 16.45
CA LEU A 175 5.40 15.63 16.77
C LEU A 175 6.41 15.35 15.66
N GLN A 176 6.14 14.38 14.80
CA GLN A 176 7.02 13.96 13.72
C GLN A 176 6.19 13.68 12.46
N ALA A 177 6.57 14.32 11.35
CA ALA A 177 6.00 14.08 10.03
C ALA A 177 7.03 14.41 8.94
N LEU A 178 6.87 13.85 7.75
CA LEU A 178 7.64 14.23 6.57
C LEU A 178 7.27 15.65 6.14
N GLY A 179 8.26 16.43 5.69
CA GLY A 179 8.06 17.80 5.17
C GLY A 179 8.00 18.89 6.25
N THR A 180 7.90 18.54 7.54
CA THR A 180 7.75 19.55 8.62
C THR A 180 9.08 20.02 9.21
N SER A 181 10.14 19.25 9.07
CA SER A 181 11.47 19.55 9.60
C SER A 181 12.57 18.95 8.74
N GLN A 182 13.74 19.62 8.69
CA GLN A 182 14.92 19.05 8.04
C GLN A 182 15.42 17.77 8.72
N GLN A 183 15.23 17.66 10.03
CA GLN A 183 15.62 16.50 10.82
C GLN A 183 14.38 15.75 11.27
N ILE A 184 14.21 14.56 10.70
CA ILE A 184 13.14 13.63 11.07
C ILE A 184 13.70 12.43 11.84
N LYS A 185 12.85 11.76 12.61
CA LYS A 185 13.19 10.54 13.35
C LYS A 185 12.18 9.45 13.04
N PRO A 186 12.20 8.87 11.83
CA PRO A 186 11.33 7.77 11.52
C PRO A 186 11.69 6.55 12.37
N LEU A 187 10.69 5.83 12.84
CA LEU A 187 10.84 4.52 13.46
C LEU A 187 11.09 3.50 12.34
N ILE A 188 12.27 2.89 12.33
CA ILE A 188 12.62 1.84 11.38
C ILE A 188 12.86 0.53 12.14
N GLY A 189 12.11 -0.51 11.82
CA GLY A 189 12.27 -1.83 12.42
C GLY A 189 13.69 -2.36 12.20
N ALA A 190 14.45 -2.53 13.27
CA ALA A 190 15.82 -3.04 13.19
C ALA A 190 15.88 -4.52 12.77
N LYS A 191 14.79 -5.26 13.01
CA LYS A 191 14.62 -6.67 12.65
C LYS A 191 13.26 -6.83 11.96
N GLY A 192 13.22 -7.67 10.93
CA GLY A 192 11.96 -8.04 10.31
C GLY A 192 11.12 -8.90 11.28
N LEU A 193 9.83 -8.67 11.26
CA LEU A 193 8.85 -9.50 11.94
C LEU A 193 8.64 -10.79 11.15
N PRO A 194 9.00 -11.98 11.66
CA PRO A 194 8.72 -13.23 10.98
C PRO A 194 7.22 -13.42 10.79
N LEU A 195 6.82 -13.76 9.56
CA LEU A 195 5.43 -13.97 9.20
C LEU A 195 5.06 -15.45 9.27
N GLU A 196 3.83 -15.71 9.70
CA GLU A 196 3.21 -17.02 9.77
C GLU A 196 1.98 -17.06 8.87
N PHE A 197 1.61 -18.24 8.37
CA PHE A 197 0.37 -18.39 7.61
C PHE A 197 -0.84 -18.04 8.49
N GLY A 198 -1.73 -17.24 7.94
CA GLY A 198 -2.91 -16.74 8.64
C GLY A 198 -2.70 -15.43 9.37
N ASP A 199 -1.49 -14.87 9.39
CA ASP A 199 -1.29 -13.49 9.85
C ASP A 199 -2.04 -12.51 8.97
N VAL A 200 -2.59 -11.47 9.59
CA VAL A 200 -3.18 -10.32 8.87
C VAL A 200 -2.46 -9.06 9.31
N LEU A 201 -1.79 -8.38 8.37
CA LEU A 201 -1.15 -7.08 8.59
C LEU A 201 -2.15 -6.00 8.16
N ILE A 202 -2.19 -4.91 8.92
CA ILE A 202 -3.11 -3.79 8.69
C ILE A 202 -2.30 -2.50 8.73
N LEU A 203 -2.50 -1.63 7.74
CA LEU A 203 -2.06 -0.24 7.73
C LEU A 203 -3.30 0.65 7.72
N CYS A 204 -3.34 1.74 8.50
CA CYS A 204 -4.45 2.69 8.41
C CYS A 204 -4.03 4.10 8.84
N SER A 205 -4.71 5.13 8.30
CA SER A 205 -4.68 6.49 8.82
C SER A 205 -5.50 6.62 10.10
N ASP A 206 -5.39 7.74 10.77
CA ASP A 206 -6.10 8.05 12.01
C ASP A 206 -7.61 8.16 11.81
N GLY A 207 -8.09 8.52 10.61
CA GLY A 207 -9.52 8.47 10.26
C GLY A 207 -10.16 7.09 10.36
N VAL A 208 -9.34 6.02 10.40
CA VAL A 208 -9.81 4.67 10.74
C VAL A 208 -9.52 4.34 12.19
N SER A 209 -8.25 4.40 12.63
CA SER A 209 -7.84 3.97 13.97
C SER A 209 -8.32 4.89 15.09
N GLY A 210 -8.63 6.13 14.80
CA GLY A 210 -9.22 7.09 15.76
C GLY A 210 -10.73 6.92 15.93
N LEU A 211 -11.42 6.26 15.00
CA LEU A 211 -12.87 6.10 15.01
C LEU A 211 -13.32 4.67 15.28
N VAL A 212 -12.56 3.69 14.82
CA VAL A 212 -12.90 2.26 14.96
C VAL A 212 -12.06 1.64 16.07
N PRO A 213 -12.68 1.16 17.16
CA PRO A 213 -11.95 0.52 18.25
C PRO A 213 -11.14 -0.71 17.80
N ASP A 214 -9.97 -0.94 18.37
CA ASP A 214 -9.05 -2.05 18.04
C ASP A 214 -9.76 -3.42 18.06
N ALA A 215 -10.67 -3.65 19.01
CA ALA A 215 -11.46 -4.89 19.06
C ALA A 215 -12.32 -5.09 17.82
N LYS A 216 -12.87 -4.00 17.26
CA LYS A 216 -13.68 -4.04 16.04
C LYS A 216 -12.81 -4.21 14.81
N ILE A 217 -11.63 -3.56 14.77
CA ILE A 217 -10.63 -3.79 13.72
C ILE A 217 -10.23 -5.27 13.69
N ALA A 218 -9.93 -5.85 14.85
CA ALA A 218 -9.57 -7.28 14.97
C ALA A 218 -10.67 -8.21 14.51
N GLU A 219 -11.94 -7.95 14.91
CA GLU A 219 -13.11 -8.73 14.50
C GLU A 219 -13.25 -8.74 12.97
N ILE A 220 -13.25 -7.57 12.36
CA ILE A 220 -13.48 -7.42 10.91
C ILE A 220 -12.31 -8.03 10.13
N ALA A 221 -11.07 -7.66 10.46
CA ALA A 221 -9.88 -8.14 9.76
C ALA A 221 -9.67 -9.66 9.89
N GLY A 222 -10.10 -10.24 11.00
CA GLY A 222 -10.03 -11.70 11.22
C GLY A 222 -11.15 -12.51 10.56
N ARG A 223 -12.23 -11.86 10.14
CA ARG A 223 -13.43 -12.53 9.62
C ARG A 223 -13.51 -12.51 8.09
N PHE A 224 -13.12 -11.42 7.46
CA PHE A 224 -13.35 -11.17 6.04
C PHE A 224 -12.06 -11.29 5.22
N ALA A 225 -12.22 -11.55 3.92
CA ALA A 225 -11.10 -11.42 2.97
C ALA A 225 -10.62 -9.95 2.89
N PRO A 226 -9.36 -9.67 2.48
CA PRO A 226 -8.78 -8.33 2.54
C PRO A 226 -9.66 -7.23 1.95
N GLN A 227 -10.27 -7.43 0.79
CA GLN A 227 -11.12 -6.41 0.17
C GLN A 227 -12.38 -6.15 0.98
N GLU A 228 -13.10 -7.21 1.36
CA GLU A 228 -14.31 -7.09 2.17
C GLU A 228 -14.04 -6.48 3.55
N ALA A 229 -12.89 -6.80 4.14
CA ALA A 229 -12.46 -6.24 5.41
C ALA A 229 -12.13 -4.74 5.27
N CYS A 230 -11.46 -4.32 4.18
CA CYS A 230 -11.23 -2.91 3.89
C CYS A 230 -12.56 -2.14 3.76
N ASP A 231 -13.49 -2.66 2.97
CA ASP A 231 -14.80 -2.02 2.76
C ASP A 231 -15.57 -1.91 4.09
N ALA A 232 -15.62 -2.97 4.89
CA ALA A 232 -16.31 -2.98 6.18
C ALA A 232 -15.68 -2.05 7.22
N LEU A 233 -14.35 -1.87 7.21
CA LEU A 233 -13.67 -0.92 8.11
C LEU A 233 -13.92 0.54 7.71
N ILE A 234 -13.95 0.86 6.43
CA ILE A 234 -14.36 2.19 5.95
C ILE A 234 -15.81 2.47 6.36
N GLU A 235 -16.73 1.54 6.11
CA GLU A 235 -18.13 1.69 6.54
C GLU A 235 -18.25 1.91 8.06
N ALA A 236 -17.46 1.19 8.87
CA ALA A 236 -17.44 1.37 10.32
C ALA A 236 -16.91 2.76 10.72
N ALA A 237 -15.87 3.28 10.07
CA ALA A 237 -15.33 4.62 10.31
C ALA A 237 -16.35 5.71 9.93
N LEU A 238 -17.01 5.58 8.77
CA LEU A 238 -18.07 6.52 8.34
C LEU A 238 -19.25 6.48 9.30
N ALA A 239 -19.68 5.32 9.74
CA ALA A 239 -20.76 5.17 10.73
C ALA A 239 -20.40 5.75 12.10
N ALA A 240 -19.12 5.81 12.46
CA ALA A 240 -18.62 6.42 13.70
C ALA A 240 -18.44 7.96 13.58
N GLY A 241 -18.79 8.54 12.44
CA GLY A 241 -18.79 10.00 12.24
C GLY A 241 -18.04 10.46 11.00
N GLY A 242 -17.04 9.73 10.51
CA GLY A 242 -16.33 9.99 9.26
C GLY A 242 -15.80 11.42 9.11
N HIS A 243 -15.25 12.01 10.19
CA HIS A 243 -14.87 13.42 10.19
C HIS A 243 -13.49 13.68 9.59
N ASP A 244 -12.78 12.63 9.19
CA ASP A 244 -11.53 12.75 8.47
C ASP A 244 -11.47 11.80 7.27
N ASN A 245 -10.44 11.96 6.45
CA ASN A 245 -10.09 11.01 5.40
C ASN A 245 -9.79 9.65 6.07
N ALA A 246 -10.30 8.57 5.50
CA ALA A 246 -10.18 7.23 6.05
C ALA A 246 -9.50 6.32 5.04
N SER A 247 -8.29 5.86 5.35
CA SER A 247 -7.48 5.06 4.44
C SER A 247 -6.87 3.86 5.13
N LEU A 248 -6.88 2.71 4.45
CA LEU A 248 -6.28 1.50 5.00
C LEU A 248 -5.83 0.50 3.93
N GLY A 249 -4.98 -0.43 4.37
CA GLY A 249 -4.60 -1.62 3.64
C GLY A 249 -4.63 -2.85 4.54
N ILE A 250 -5.14 -3.96 4.03
CA ILE A 250 -5.17 -5.26 4.73
C ILE A 250 -4.43 -6.30 3.89
N PHE A 251 -3.54 -7.05 4.53
CA PHE A 251 -2.62 -7.98 3.89
C PHE A 251 -2.61 -9.30 4.64
N THR A 252 -3.17 -10.35 4.03
CA THR A 252 -3.21 -11.70 4.60
C THR A 252 -2.04 -12.52 4.10
N VAL A 253 -1.36 -13.19 5.02
CA VAL A 253 -0.29 -14.13 4.74
C VAL A 253 -0.88 -15.48 4.41
N ALA A 254 -0.79 -15.89 3.15
CA ALA A 254 -1.33 -17.14 2.64
C ALA A 254 -0.22 -18.08 2.15
N GLU A 255 -0.52 -19.37 2.10
CA GLU A 255 0.29 -20.31 1.37
C GLU A 255 0.16 -20.04 -0.14
N ALA A 256 1.29 -19.96 -0.86
CA ALA A 256 1.23 -19.81 -2.30
C ALA A 256 0.57 -21.06 -2.91
N ALA A 257 -0.45 -20.85 -3.74
CA ALA A 257 -1.03 -21.96 -4.48
C ALA A 257 0.05 -22.61 -5.35
N GLU A 258 0.19 -23.93 -5.29
CA GLU A 258 1.05 -24.64 -6.23
C GLU A 258 0.64 -24.24 -7.66
N PRO A 259 1.61 -23.90 -8.55
CA PRO A 259 1.27 -23.64 -9.93
C PRO A 259 0.56 -24.89 -10.46
N LYS A 260 -0.73 -24.77 -10.81
CA LYS A 260 -1.44 -25.85 -11.50
C LYS A 260 -0.55 -26.21 -12.66
N SER A 261 -0.02 -27.47 -12.66
CA SER A 261 0.75 -27.99 -13.77
C SER A 261 -0.07 -27.73 -15.02
N ALA A 262 0.49 -26.98 -15.97
CA ALA A 262 -0.17 -26.72 -17.23
C ALA A 262 -0.55 -28.10 -17.80
N SER A 263 -1.82 -28.42 -17.79
CA SER A 263 -2.32 -29.60 -18.48
C SER A 263 -1.86 -29.43 -19.92
N GLU A 264 -1.08 -30.38 -20.45
CA GLU A 264 -0.63 -30.37 -21.83
C GLU A 264 -1.82 -30.03 -22.72
N PRO A 265 -1.65 -29.09 -23.66
CA PRO A 265 -2.72 -28.75 -24.57
C PRO A 265 -3.07 -30.02 -25.38
N THR A 266 -4.22 -30.60 -25.11
CA THR A 266 -4.76 -31.70 -25.91
C THR A 266 -5.01 -31.17 -27.31
N THR A 267 -4.04 -31.35 -28.20
CA THR A 267 -4.12 -30.98 -29.57
C THR A 267 -5.16 -31.90 -30.27
N ARG A 268 -6.45 -31.52 -30.21
CA ARG A 268 -7.46 -32.12 -31.07
C ARG A 268 -7.15 -31.66 -32.48
N ARG A 269 -6.56 -32.58 -33.30
CA ARG A 269 -6.52 -32.41 -34.75
C ARG A 269 -7.94 -32.39 -35.26
N ILE A 270 -8.44 -31.22 -35.62
CA ILE A 270 -9.66 -31.06 -36.42
C ILE A 270 -9.27 -31.45 -37.88
N LYS A 271 -9.75 -32.57 -38.35
CA LYS A 271 -9.70 -32.91 -39.79
C LYS A 271 -10.68 -31.99 -40.50
N ILE A 272 -10.16 -31.02 -41.26
CA ILE A 272 -10.97 -30.24 -42.21
C ILE A 272 -11.14 -31.12 -43.46
N PRO A 273 -12.39 -31.43 -43.91
CA PRO A 273 -12.61 -32.12 -45.16
C PRO A 273 -12.19 -31.19 -46.29
N ILE A 274 -11.26 -31.64 -47.11
CA ILE A 274 -10.90 -30.96 -48.36
C ILE A 274 -11.86 -31.50 -49.43
N GLU A 275 -12.83 -30.70 -49.90
CA GLU A 275 -13.61 -30.99 -51.10
C GLU A 275 -12.71 -30.84 -52.34
N ALA A 276 -12.72 -31.87 -53.15
CA ALA A 276 -11.96 -31.91 -54.40
C ALA A 276 -12.58 -30.91 -55.41
N GLY A 277 -11.80 -29.90 -55.76
CA GLY A 277 -12.18 -28.88 -56.73
C GLY A 277 -12.35 -29.45 -58.12
N SER A 278 -13.44 -29.10 -58.77
CA SER A 278 -13.73 -29.27 -60.25
C SER A 278 -12.76 -28.46 -61.06
N LYS A 279 -12.36 -29.05 -62.19
CA LYS A 279 -11.48 -28.48 -63.22
C LYS A 279 -12.03 -27.18 -63.81
N PRO A 280 -11.16 -26.22 -64.18
CA PRO A 280 -11.59 -25.07 -65.01
C PRO A 280 -11.59 -25.41 -66.48
N ASP A 281 -12.66 -25.01 -67.16
CA ASP A 281 -12.75 -24.98 -68.62
C ASP A 281 -11.98 -23.80 -69.21
N ALA A 282 -11.35 -24.09 -70.35
CA ALA A 282 -10.59 -23.11 -71.16
C ALA A 282 -11.51 -22.31 -72.03
N ALA A 283 -11.21 -21.08 -72.29
CA ALA A 283 -11.21 -20.33 -73.53
C ALA A 283 -11.66 -18.86 -73.39
N GLY A 284 -10.88 -17.98 -73.94
CA GLY A 284 -11.30 -16.60 -74.23
C GLY A 284 -10.19 -15.58 -74.19
N GLN A 285 -9.56 -15.35 -75.34
CA GLN A 285 -8.49 -14.38 -75.60
C GLN A 285 -8.97 -12.91 -75.59
N PRO A 286 -8.10 -11.93 -75.84
CA PRO A 286 -8.02 -10.66 -75.07
C PRO A 286 -8.61 -9.48 -75.82
N ASN A 287 -8.82 -8.39 -75.14
CA ASN A 287 -8.86 -7.10 -75.82
C ASN A 287 -8.25 -5.96 -75.08
N SER A 288 -7.42 -5.25 -75.80
CA SER A 288 -6.64 -4.07 -75.50
C SER A 288 -7.49 -2.80 -75.24
N ALA A 289 -6.97 -1.89 -74.52
CA ALA A 289 -6.83 -0.46 -74.79
C ALA A 289 -6.68 0.23 -73.44
N ALA A 290 -5.52 0.74 -73.07
CA ALA A 290 -4.94 2.04 -73.42
C ALA A 290 -5.80 3.21 -72.97
N ASP A 291 -5.12 3.98 -72.16
CA ASP A 291 -5.09 5.44 -72.12
C ASP A 291 -5.70 6.19 -70.98
N ARG A 292 -4.79 6.84 -70.23
CA ARG A 292 -4.66 8.27 -69.94
C ARG A 292 -5.30 8.86 -68.65
N ILE A 293 -4.39 9.36 -67.90
CA ILE A 293 -4.22 10.77 -67.41
C ILE A 293 -5.30 11.27 -66.40
N SER A 294 -4.95 11.51 -65.25
CA SER A 294 -4.56 12.78 -64.57
C SER A 294 -4.19 12.50 -63.10
#